data_a52140170118a50ffc7f567193d87c99
#
_entry.id   a52140170118a50ffc7f567193d87c99
#
_cell.length_a   1.000
_cell.length_b   1.000
_cell.length_c   1.000
_cell.angle_alpha   90.00
_cell.angle_beta   90.00
_cell.angle_gamma   90.00
#
_symmetry.space_group_name_H-M   'P 1'
#
loop_
_entity.id
_entity.type
_entity.pdbx_description
1 polymer ?
#
loop_
_entity_poly.entity_id
_entity_poly.type
_entity_poly.pdbx_seq_one_letter_code
_entity_poly.pdbx_strand_id
1 'polypeptide(L)'
;MGSVLFIRHHLEDNPGLIGDAFIARGFTYELVMMDESAPTPSLDGYDVLVILGSKESVYDHEVEAAWFGRELALMGEAAQKGLPILGICFGAQALCRFHGGRVELSDAPEVGWYEVEAHNGSKIVSGPWFEFHYDRCVLPAQAQLWASSPGAVQAFCVGKNVGVQFHPEVDEDQLRDWFEADLDEHPRDFASRDELLAQTARETPAARERALELVDVFLAHIVD
;
A
#
# COMPACT_ATOMS: atom_id res chain seq x y z
N MET A 1 21.12 8.44 -8.61
CA MET A 1 20.09 8.89 -7.66
C MET A 1 18.80 8.39 -8.23
N GLY A 2 18.12 7.49 -7.54
CA GLY A 2 16.88 6.89 -8.04
C GLY A 2 15.70 7.84 -7.88
N SER A 3 14.63 7.60 -8.65
CA SER A 3 13.41 8.40 -8.60
C SER A 3 12.17 7.50 -8.46
N VAL A 4 11.26 7.88 -7.59
CA VAL A 4 10.03 7.16 -7.29
C VAL A 4 8.83 8.00 -7.70
N LEU A 5 7.89 7.42 -8.41
CA LEU A 5 6.57 8.00 -8.62
C LEU A 5 5.60 7.40 -7.61
N PHE A 6 5.03 8.23 -6.75
CA PHE A 6 3.91 7.86 -5.89
C PHE A 6 2.60 8.28 -6.51
N ILE A 7 1.66 7.35 -6.55
CA ILE A 7 0.26 7.63 -6.91
C ILE A 7 -0.56 7.65 -5.62
N ARG A 8 -1.34 8.72 -5.43
CA ARG A 8 -2.34 8.85 -4.38
C ARG A 8 -3.73 9.05 -4.97
N HIS A 9 -4.76 8.77 -4.18
CA HIS A 9 -6.15 8.84 -4.61
C HIS A 9 -6.93 9.95 -3.88
N HIS A 10 -6.45 10.37 -2.72
CA HIS A 10 -7.01 11.47 -1.93
C HIS A 10 -5.90 12.43 -1.52
N LEU A 11 -6.28 13.68 -1.22
CA LEU A 11 -5.32 14.73 -0.85
C LEU A 11 -4.57 14.41 0.45
N GLU A 12 -5.21 13.66 1.32
CA GLU A 12 -4.71 13.25 2.62
C GLU A 12 -3.73 12.08 2.57
N ASP A 13 -3.69 11.34 1.43
CA ASP A 13 -2.75 10.23 1.27
C ASP A 13 -1.35 10.75 0.98
N ASN A 14 -0.45 10.56 1.93
CA ASN A 14 0.94 10.98 1.82
C ASN A 14 1.88 9.75 1.87
N PRO A 15 3.09 9.84 1.28
CA PRO A 15 4.07 8.76 1.34
C PRO A 15 4.59 8.44 2.74
N GLY A 16 4.43 9.36 3.72
CA GLY A 16 4.74 9.17 5.13
C GLY A 16 6.08 8.47 5.37
N LEU A 17 6.08 7.47 6.26
CA LEU A 17 7.29 6.72 6.63
C LEU A 17 7.94 5.99 5.44
N ILE A 18 7.18 5.58 4.42
CA ILE A 18 7.74 4.95 3.21
C ILE A 18 8.44 5.98 2.33
N GLY A 19 7.90 7.18 2.20
CA GLY A 19 8.56 8.29 1.51
C GLY A 19 9.90 8.64 2.16
N ASP A 20 9.90 8.76 3.50
CA ASP A 20 11.11 8.97 4.29
C ASP A 20 12.15 7.85 4.08
N ALA A 21 11.68 6.60 4.02
CA ALA A 21 12.54 5.44 3.81
C ALA A 21 13.21 5.47 2.43
N PHE A 22 12.50 5.81 1.36
CA PHE A 22 13.09 6.00 0.04
C PHE A 22 14.11 7.15 0.02
N ILE A 23 13.79 8.29 0.64
CA ILE A 23 14.74 9.42 0.76
C ILE A 23 16.02 8.98 1.49
N ALA A 24 15.91 8.23 2.59
CA ALA A 24 17.03 7.70 3.34
C ALA A 24 17.93 6.75 2.52
N ARG A 25 17.40 6.16 1.44
CA ARG A 25 18.12 5.30 0.47
C ARG A 25 18.61 6.07 -0.76
N GLY A 26 18.51 7.41 -0.75
CA GLY A 26 19.04 8.28 -1.80
C GLY A 26 18.11 8.41 -3.02
N PHE A 27 16.83 8.08 -2.89
CA PHE A 27 15.82 8.36 -3.91
C PHE A 27 15.24 9.75 -3.71
N THR A 28 14.76 10.32 -4.80
CA THR A 28 13.79 11.43 -4.81
C THR A 28 12.42 10.86 -5.16
N TYR A 29 11.35 11.57 -4.84
CA TYR A 29 10.04 11.18 -5.29
C TYR A 29 9.19 12.34 -5.80
N GLU A 30 8.21 12.01 -6.61
CA GLU A 30 7.09 12.84 -6.99
C GLU A 30 5.79 12.17 -6.52
N LEU A 31 4.83 12.97 -6.04
CA LEU A 31 3.52 12.51 -5.59
C LEU A 31 2.46 13.07 -6.52
N VAL A 32 1.73 12.19 -7.19
CA VAL A 32 0.74 12.55 -8.21
C VAL A 32 -0.63 11.97 -7.85
N MET A 33 -1.67 12.79 -8.05
CA MET A 33 -3.07 12.37 -7.87
C MET A 33 -3.53 11.53 -9.05
N MET A 34 -4.25 10.45 -8.77
CA MET A 34 -5.02 9.67 -9.73
C MET A 34 -6.50 9.72 -9.33
N ASP A 35 -7.25 10.59 -9.94
CA ASP A 35 -8.68 10.75 -9.75
C ASP A 35 -9.40 10.95 -11.10
N GLU A 36 -10.68 11.27 -11.09
CA GLU A 36 -11.47 11.50 -12.31
C GLU A 36 -10.91 12.63 -13.18
N SER A 37 -10.34 13.66 -12.56
CA SER A 37 -9.93 14.90 -13.22
C SER A 37 -8.45 14.94 -13.61
N ALA A 38 -7.61 14.18 -12.92
CA ALA A 38 -6.17 14.19 -13.13
C ALA A 38 -5.76 13.46 -14.42
N PRO A 39 -4.78 13.97 -15.17
CA PRO A 39 -4.20 13.23 -16.29
C PRO A 39 -3.39 12.04 -15.79
N THR A 40 -3.34 10.96 -16.58
CA THR A 40 -2.43 9.85 -16.30
C THR A 40 -0.98 10.35 -16.39
N PRO A 41 -0.15 10.15 -15.34
CA PRO A 41 1.24 10.59 -15.37
C PRO A 41 2.09 9.76 -16.34
N SER A 42 3.21 10.34 -16.81
CA SER A 42 4.26 9.58 -17.50
C SER A 42 5.08 8.78 -16.49
N LEU A 43 5.54 7.60 -16.90
CA LEU A 43 6.49 6.79 -16.14
C LEU A 43 7.96 7.06 -16.52
N ASP A 44 8.22 8.01 -17.42
CA ASP A 44 9.57 8.28 -17.91
C ASP A 44 10.43 8.95 -16.82
N GLY A 45 11.59 8.37 -16.57
CA GLY A 45 12.56 8.90 -15.60
C GLY A 45 12.38 8.40 -14.17
N TYR A 46 11.42 7.49 -13.92
CA TYR A 46 11.26 6.84 -12.64
C TYR A 46 11.84 5.42 -12.63
N ASP A 47 12.35 5.01 -11.49
CA ASP A 47 12.92 3.68 -11.25
C ASP A 47 11.94 2.77 -10.49
N VAL A 48 10.95 3.36 -9.80
CA VAL A 48 9.94 2.66 -8.99
C VAL A 48 8.60 3.38 -9.14
N LEU A 49 7.52 2.61 -9.23
CA LEU A 49 6.15 3.08 -9.07
C LEU A 49 5.62 2.61 -7.71
N VAL A 50 5.09 3.52 -6.89
CA VAL A 50 4.39 3.19 -5.65
C VAL A 50 2.94 3.63 -5.79
N ILE A 51 2.00 2.70 -5.52
CA ILE A 51 0.56 2.97 -5.52
C ILE A 51 0.08 2.89 -4.07
N LEU A 52 -0.40 4.01 -3.56
CA LEU A 52 -0.88 4.14 -2.18
C LEU A 52 -2.28 3.52 -1.98
N GLY A 53 -2.79 3.66 -0.77
CA GLY A 53 -4.13 3.28 -0.39
C GLY A 53 -5.22 4.11 -1.08
N SER A 54 -6.46 3.64 -0.94
CA SER A 54 -7.68 4.36 -1.30
C SER A 54 -8.83 3.82 -0.47
N LYS A 55 -9.87 4.63 -0.24
CA LYS A 55 -11.09 4.19 0.42
C LYS A 55 -12.04 3.42 -0.51
N GLU A 56 -11.82 3.50 -1.82
CA GLU A 56 -12.60 2.79 -2.83
C GLU A 56 -12.19 1.32 -2.93
N SER A 57 -13.08 0.50 -3.48
CA SER A 57 -12.80 -0.91 -3.75
C SER A 57 -12.39 -1.12 -5.21
N VAL A 58 -11.35 -1.93 -5.44
CA VAL A 58 -10.84 -2.24 -6.79
C VAL A 58 -11.85 -2.98 -7.68
N TYR A 59 -12.92 -3.54 -7.13
CA TYR A 59 -14.00 -4.21 -7.86
C TYR A 59 -15.23 -3.32 -8.07
N ASP A 60 -15.18 -2.05 -7.66
CA ASP A 60 -16.24 -1.10 -7.94
C ASP A 60 -16.17 -0.66 -9.42
N HIS A 61 -17.24 -0.92 -10.15
CA HIS A 61 -17.32 -0.62 -11.59
C HIS A 61 -17.38 0.89 -11.89
N GLU A 62 -17.92 1.69 -10.98
CA GLU A 62 -17.98 3.14 -11.14
C GLU A 62 -16.57 3.73 -10.95
N VAL A 63 -15.83 3.27 -9.96
CA VAL A 63 -14.43 3.63 -9.71
C VAL A 63 -13.55 3.21 -10.89
N GLU A 64 -13.75 1.99 -11.41
CA GLU A 64 -13.01 1.52 -12.58
C GLU A 64 -13.26 2.39 -13.81
N ALA A 65 -14.51 2.77 -14.06
CA ALA A 65 -14.88 3.62 -15.18
C ALA A 65 -14.36 5.06 -15.01
N ALA A 66 -14.32 5.57 -13.79
CA ALA A 66 -13.92 6.94 -13.49
C ALA A 66 -12.40 7.14 -13.63
N TRP A 67 -11.59 6.33 -12.96
CA TRP A 67 -10.13 6.53 -12.93
C TRP A 67 -9.30 5.24 -12.81
N PHE A 68 -9.76 4.21 -12.11
CA PHE A 68 -8.97 3.02 -11.82
C PHE A 68 -8.60 2.24 -13.10
N GLY A 69 -9.44 2.27 -14.15
CA GLY A 69 -9.09 1.69 -15.46
C GLY A 69 -7.84 2.32 -16.07
N ARG A 70 -7.60 3.62 -15.85
CA ARG A 70 -6.37 4.31 -16.28
C ARG A 70 -5.17 3.90 -15.43
N GLU A 71 -5.35 3.66 -14.15
CA GLU A 71 -4.28 3.15 -13.28
C GLU A 71 -3.89 1.72 -13.65
N LEU A 72 -4.84 0.84 -13.96
CA LEU A 72 -4.53 -0.49 -14.50
C LEU A 72 -3.75 -0.41 -15.82
N ALA A 73 -4.07 0.56 -16.68
CA ALA A 73 -3.30 0.79 -17.90
C ALA A 73 -1.88 1.29 -17.61
N LEU A 74 -1.72 2.18 -16.61
CA LEU A 74 -0.41 2.64 -16.12
C LEU A 74 0.44 1.49 -15.56
N MET A 75 -0.17 0.57 -14.80
CA MET A 75 0.49 -0.65 -14.33
C MET A 75 0.93 -1.54 -15.51
N GLY A 76 0.10 -1.61 -16.56
CA GLY A 76 0.45 -2.30 -17.81
C GLY A 76 1.64 -1.67 -18.52
N GLU A 77 1.74 -0.34 -18.54
CA GLU A 77 2.91 0.38 -19.07
C GLU A 77 4.14 0.12 -18.20
N ALA A 78 4.02 0.17 -16.87
CA ALA A 78 5.09 -0.16 -15.93
C ALA A 78 5.65 -1.56 -16.19
N ALA A 79 4.77 -2.55 -16.36
CA ALA A 79 5.17 -3.92 -16.68
C ALA A 79 5.93 -4.03 -18.00
N GLN A 80 5.49 -3.32 -19.06
CA GLN A 80 6.19 -3.28 -20.35
C GLN A 80 7.58 -2.64 -20.27
N LYS A 81 7.74 -1.62 -19.41
CA LYS A 81 9.02 -0.95 -19.13
C LYS A 81 9.90 -1.74 -18.16
N GLY A 82 9.38 -2.80 -17.54
CA GLY A 82 10.06 -3.53 -16.45
C GLY A 82 10.23 -2.69 -15.16
N LEU A 83 9.40 -1.67 -15.00
CA LEU A 83 9.37 -0.81 -13.81
C LEU A 83 8.71 -1.57 -12.65
N PRO A 84 9.40 -1.77 -11.52
CA PRO A 84 8.84 -2.46 -10.37
C PRO A 84 7.76 -1.61 -9.68
N ILE A 85 6.75 -2.29 -9.13
CA ILE A 85 5.63 -1.65 -8.44
C ILE A 85 5.61 -2.11 -6.98
N LEU A 86 5.52 -1.16 -6.05
CA LEU A 86 5.13 -1.39 -4.67
C LEU A 86 3.69 -0.91 -4.48
N GLY A 87 2.77 -1.84 -4.21
CA GLY A 87 1.36 -1.52 -3.92
C GLY A 87 1.08 -1.57 -2.41
N ILE A 88 0.39 -0.57 -1.89
CA ILE A 88 0.02 -0.44 -0.48
C ILE A 88 -1.51 -0.42 -0.38
N CYS A 89 -2.09 -1.29 0.44
CA CYS A 89 -3.52 -1.43 0.69
C CYS A 89 -4.31 -1.58 -0.63
N PHE A 90 -5.02 -0.54 -1.08
CA PHE A 90 -5.65 -0.51 -2.40
C PHE A 90 -4.66 -0.84 -3.52
N GLY A 91 -3.44 -0.28 -3.48
CA GLY A 91 -2.40 -0.57 -4.47
C GLY A 91 -1.99 -2.05 -4.49
N ALA A 92 -1.97 -2.74 -3.35
CA ALA A 92 -1.74 -4.18 -3.28
C ALA A 92 -2.92 -4.96 -3.88
N GLN A 93 -4.14 -4.53 -3.60
CA GLN A 93 -5.36 -5.12 -4.17
C GLN A 93 -5.41 -4.90 -5.69
N ALA A 94 -5.01 -3.72 -6.17
CA ALA A 94 -4.85 -3.43 -7.59
C ALA A 94 -3.83 -4.36 -8.25
N LEU A 95 -2.66 -4.58 -7.63
CA LEU A 95 -1.65 -5.53 -8.08
C LEU A 95 -2.18 -6.98 -8.11
N CYS A 96 -2.89 -7.40 -7.06
CA CYS A 96 -3.52 -8.72 -7.02
C CYS A 96 -4.45 -8.92 -8.23
N ARG A 97 -5.35 -7.95 -8.48
CA ARG A 97 -6.27 -7.97 -9.61
C ARG A 97 -5.54 -7.90 -10.96
N PHE A 98 -4.55 -7.02 -11.11
CA PHE A 98 -3.74 -6.86 -12.32
C PHE A 98 -3.05 -8.17 -12.75
N HIS A 99 -2.60 -8.96 -11.78
CA HIS A 99 -1.97 -10.26 -12.02
C HIS A 99 -2.96 -11.43 -12.12
N GLY A 100 -4.27 -11.17 -12.16
CA GLY A 100 -5.31 -12.19 -12.36
C GLY A 100 -5.80 -12.87 -11.07
N GLY A 101 -5.48 -12.31 -9.90
CA GLY A 101 -6.15 -12.63 -8.65
C GLY A 101 -7.51 -11.96 -8.56
N ARG A 102 -8.14 -12.06 -7.41
CA ARG A 102 -9.39 -11.34 -7.12
C ARG A 102 -9.33 -10.69 -5.74
N VAL A 103 -10.15 -9.70 -5.56
CA VAL A 103 -10.35 -9.00 -4.27
C VAL A 103 -11.81 -9.17 -3.88
N GLU A 104 -12.04 -9.43 -2.62
CA GLU A 104 -13.37 -9.67 -2.07
C GLU A 104 -13.48 -9.06 -0.67
N LEU A 105 -14.71 -8.79 -0.23
CA LEU A 105 -14.97 -8.32 1.11
C LEU A 105 -14.45 -9.35 2.13
N SER A 106 -13.73 -8.90 3.14
CA SER A 106 -13.22 -9.75 4.21
C SER A 106 -14.31 -10.08 5.22
N ASP A 107 -14.36 -11.34 5.67
CA ASP A 107 -15.21 -11.73 6.81
C ASP A 107 -14.66 -11.21 8.15
N ALA A 108 -13.39 -10.75 8.16
CA ALA A 108 -12.69 -10.23 9.34
C ALA A 108 -11.88 -8.99 8.92
N PRO A 109 -12.53 -7.83 8.78
CA PRO A 109 -11.83 -6.57 8.49
C PRO A 109 -10.88 -6.21 9.64
N GLU A 110 -9.77 -5.53 9.29
CA GLU A 110 -8.73 -5.16 10.25
C GLU A 110 -8.56 -3.63 10.25
N VAL A 111 -8.71 -3.01 11.43
CA VAL A 111 -8.54 -1.56 11.64
C VAL A 111 -7.76 -1.34 12.93
N GLY A 112 -6.55 -0.78 12.84
CA GLY A 112 -5.62 -0.56 13.94
C GLY A 112 -4.29 -1.28 13.77
N TRP A 113 -3.57 -1.50 14.86
CA TRP A 113 -2.27 -2.17 14.85
C TRP A 113 -2.43 -3.68 15.08
N TYR A 114 -2.05 -4.46 14.07
CA TYR A 114 -2.15 -5.92 14.06
C TYR A 114 -0.79 -6.58 13.86
N GLU A 115 -0.59 -7.72 14.55
CA GLU A 115 0.58 -8.55 14.31
C GLU A 115 0.49 -9.20 12.92
N VAL A 116 1.48 -8.93 12.09
CA VAL A 116 1.67 -9.54 10.79
C VAL A 116 2.76 -10.59 10.88
N GLU A 117 2.44 -11.81 10.48
CA GLU A 117 3.34 -12.95 10.55
C GLU A 117 4.01 -13.21 9.19
N ALA A 118 5.33 -13.07 9.17
CA ALA A 118 6.12 -13.38 7.99
C ALA A 118 6.22 -14.89 7.76
N HIS A 119 6.00 -15.35 6.53
CA HIS A 119 6.13 -16.75 6.16
C HIS A 119 7.60 -17.14 5.94
N ASN A 120 7.89 -18.44 6.11
CA ASN A 120 9.24 -19.01 5.88
C ASN A 120 9.73 -18.69 4.46
N GLY A 121 10.93 -18.08 4.38
CA GLY A 121 11.52 -17.64 3.12
C GLY A 121 11.12 -16.24 2.66
N SER A 122 10.19 -15.60 3.36
CA SER A 122 9.88 -14.18 3.17
C SER A 122 11.00 -13.32 3.76
N LYS A 123 11.21 -12.17 3.15
CA LYS A 123 12.12 -11.14 3.65
C LYS A 123 11.38 -10.04 4.43
N ILE A 124 10.02 -10.08 4.47
CA ILE A 124 9.20 -9.09 5.19
C ILE A 124 9.42 -9.25 6.70
N VAL A 125 9.51 -8.14 7.39
CA VAL A 125 9.68 -8.09 8.84
C VAL A 125 8.33 -8.33 9.53
N SER A 126 8.29 -9.32 10.42
CA SER A 126 7.15 -9.54 11.32
C SER A 126 7.02 -8.39 12.31
N GLY A 127 5.82 -8.15 12.76
CA GLY A 127 5.55 -7.19 13.82
C GLY A 127 4.21 -6.49 13.62
N PRO A 128 3.85 -5.57 14.54
CA PRO A 128 2.64 -4.82 14.39
C PRO A 128 2.75 -3.85 13.21
N TRP A 129 1.78 -3.93 12.30
CA TRP A 129 1.59 -2.98 11.21
C TRP A 129 0.22 -2.35 11.34
N PHE A 130 0.07 -1.13 10.86
CA PHE A 130 -1.23 -0.45 10.84
C PHE A 130 -2.07 -1.00 9.69
N GLU A 131 -3.27 -1.44 10.02
CA GLU A 131 -4.28 -1.95 9.10
C GLU A 131 -5.45 -0.98 9.03
N PHE A 132 -6.00 -0.81 7.83
CA PHE A 132 -7.26 -0.11 7.64
C PHE A 132 -7.93 -0.63 6.37
N HIS A 133 -8.43 -1.86 6.43
CA HIS A 133 -9.03 -2.49 5.25
C HIS A 133 -10.24 -3.36 5.60
N TYR A 134 -11.16 -3.40 4.66
CA TYR A 134 -12.37 -4.22 4.68
C TYR A 134 -12.32 -5.32 3.64
N ASP A 135 -11.46 -5.18 2.65
CA ASP A 135 -11.26 -6.10 1.54
C ASP A 135 -10.01 -6.95 1.73
N ARG A 136 -9.97 -8.11 1.11
CA ARG A 136 -8.82 -9.02 1.12
C ARG A 136 -8.48 -9.53 -0.27
N CYS A 137 -7.21 -9.80 -0.50
CA CYS A 137 -6.71 -10.43 -1.71
C CYS A 137 -6.89 -11.95 -1.69
N VAL A 138 -7.34 -12.50 -2.82
CA VAL A 138 -7.20 -13.92 -3.15
C VAL A 138 -6.16 -14.02 -4.25
N LEU A 139 -4.97 -14.45 -3.87
CA LEU A 139 -3.79 -14.35 -4.72
C LEU A 139 -3.90 -15.19 -6.01
N PRO A 140 -3.33 -14.69 -7.13
CA PRO A 140 -3.17 -15.48 -8.34
C PRO A 140 -2.12 -16.59 -8.13
N ALA A 141 -2.19 -17.64 -8.94
CA ALA A 141 -1.37 -18.85 -8.76
C ALA A 141 0.15 -18.61 -8.82
N GLN A 142 0.60 -17.56 -9.51
CA GLN A 142 2.01 -17.20 -9.65
C GLN A 142 2.54 -16.33 -8.50
N ALA A 143 1.67 -15.86 -7.61
CA ALA A 143 2.09 -15.04 -6.47
C ALA A 143 2.79 -15.89 -5.41
N GLN A 144 3.79 -15.30 -4.78
CA GLN A 144 4.41 -15.84 -3.58
C GLN A 144 3.86 -15.09 -2.36
N LEU A 145 3.29 -15.83 -1.44
CA LEU A 145 2.83 -15.29 -0.16
C LEU A 145 4.03 -15.00 0.74
N TRP A 146 4.14 -13.77 1.22
CA TRP A 146 5.23 -13.34 2.09
C TRP A 146 4.80 -13.15 3.54
N ALA A 147 3.60 -12.65 3.78
CA ALA A 147 3.09 -12.47 5.12
C ALA A 147 1.56 -12.58 5.18
N SER A 148 1.02 -12.92 6.34
CA SER A 148 -0.41 -12.97 6.61
C SER A 148 -0.74 -12.53 8.03
N SER A 149 -1.99 -12.13 8.22
CA SER A 149 -2.70 -12.07 9.50
C SER A 149 -3.76 -13.17 9.55
N PRO A 150 -4.47 -13.34 10.65
CA PRO A 150 -5.63 -14.23 10.68
C PRO A 150 -6.73 -13.85 9.69
N GLY A 151 -6.86 -12.56 9.33
CA GLY A 151 -7.92 -12.03 8.48
C GLY A 151 -7.57 -11.94 7.00
N ALA A 152 -6.28 -11.79 6.65
CA ALA A 152 -5.91 -11.49 5.27
C ALA A 152 -4.49 -11.93 4.88
N VAL A 153 -4.26 -11.96 3.56
CA VAL A 153 -2.92 -11.88 2.98
C VAL A 153 -2.37 -10.50 3.25
N GLN A 154 -1.24 -10.41 3.92
CA GLN A 154 -0.64 -9.14 4.32
C GLN A 154 0.52 -8.69 3.42
N ALA A 155 1.24 -9.62 2.81
CA ALA A 155 2.24 -9.29 1.81
C ALA A 155 2.41 -10.42 0.80
N PHE A 156 2.68 -10.06 -0.46
CA PHE A 156 2.95 -10.99 -1.55
C PHE A 156 3.83 -10.35 -2.61
N CYS A 157 4.43 -11.18 -3.48
CA CYS A 157 5.07 -10.70 -4.69
C CYS A 157 4.63 -11.46 -5.94
N VAL A 158 4.71 -10.78 -7.10
CA VAL A 158 4.60 -11.38 -8.44
C VAL A 158 5.69 -10.76 -9.32
N GLY A 159 6.68 -11.55 -9.71
CA GLY A 159 7.87 -11.01 -10.38
C GLY A 159 8.55 -9.96 -9.49
N LYS A 160 8.78 -8.77 -10.02
CA LYS A 160 9.39 -7.64 -9.29
C LYS A 160 8.37 -6.79 -8.52
N ASN A 161 7.09 -7.08 -8.63
CA ASN A 161 6.05 -6.33 -7.97
C ASN A 161 5.77 -6.89 -6.58
N VAL A 162 5.64 -5.99 -5.60
CA VAL A 162 5.33 -6.34 -4.20
C VAL A 162 4.06 -5.62 -3.78
N GLY A 163 3.14 -6.36 -3.18
CA GLY A 163 1.93 -5.82 -2.56
C GLY A 163 1.96 -6.03 -1.05
N VAL A 164 1.63 -4.99 -0.29
CA VAL A 164 1.41 -5.05 1.15
C VAL A 164 0.02 -4.52 1.47
N GLN A 165 -0.76 -5.28 2.25
CA GLN A 165 -2.13 -4.90 2.61
C GLN A 165 -2.13 -3.86 3.73
N PHE A 166 -1.19 -3.95 4.65
CA PHE A 166 -1.00 -2.99 5.73
C PHE A 166 -0.48 -1.64 5.21
N HIS A 167 -0.51 -0.64 6.09
CA HIS A 167 -0.10 0.74 5.82
C HIS A 167 1.26 1.06 6.45
N PRO A 168 2.37 0.79 5.76
CA PRO A 168 3.72 1.06 6.28
C PRO A 168 4.09 2.55 6.25
N GLU A 169 3.29 3.37 5.59
CA GLU A 169 3.45 4.82 5.51
C GLU A 169 2.93 5.55 6.75
N VAL A 170 2.06 4.90 7.54
CA VAL A 170 1.29 5.56 8.61
C VAL A 170 2.16 5.96 9.78
N ASP A 171 2.07 7.21 10.14
CA ASP A 171 2.44 7.80 11.42
C ASP A 171 1.25 8.55 12.04
N GLU A 172 1.50 9.26 13.14
CA GLU A 172 0.45 9.99 13.86
C GLU A 172 -0.16 11.13 13.05
N ASP A 173 0.64 11.84 12.23
CA ASP A 173 0.17 12.95 11.41
C ASP A 173 -0.70 12.42 10.25
N GLN A 174 -0.27 11.35 9.57
CA GLN A 174 -1.04 10.71 8.51
C GLN A 174 -2.41 10.22 9.03
N LEU A 175 -2.42 9.55 10.20
CA LEU A 175 -3.67 9.04 10.76
C LEU A 175 -4.61 10.18 11.19
N ARG A 176 -4.07 11.30 11.67
CA ARG A 176 -4.84 12.49 12.01
C ARG A 176 -5.49 13.10 10.77
N ASP A 177 -4.73 13.26 9.67
CA ASP A 177 -5.24 13.80 8.41
C ASP A 177 -6.40 12.94 7.89
N TRP A 178 -6.28 11.60 7.93
CA TRP A 178 -7.37 10.71 7.53
C TRP A 178 -8.62 10.86 8.39
N PHE A 179 -8.46 11.00 9.71
CA PHE A 179 -9.60 11.19 10.60
C PHE A 179 -10.27 12.55 10.44
N GLU A 180 -9.53 13.59 10.07
CA GLU A 180 -10.09 14.91 9.78
C GLU A 180 -10.86 14.93 8.47
N ALA A 181 -10.38 14.20 7.46
CA ALA A 181 -11.03 14.11 6.15
C ALA A 181 -12.32 13.29 6.17
N ASP A 182 -12.41 12.28 7.05
CA ASP A 182 -13.49 11.29 7.06
C ASP A 182 -14.13 11.17 8.45
N LEU A 183 -14.69 12.27 8.92
CA LEU A 183 -15.17 12.43 10.28
C LEU A 183 -16.30 11.46 10.69
N ASP A 184 -17.10 10.96 9.73
CA ASP A 184 -18.34 10.24 10.04
C ASP A 184 -18.29 8.73 9.75
N GLU A 185 -17.26 8.23 9.06
CA GLU A 185 -17.23 6.83 8.58
C GLU A 185 -16.37 5.89 9.46
N HIS A 186 -15.80 6.37 10.57
CA HIS A 186 -15.04 5.48 11.44
C HIS A 186 -15.95 4.42 12.10
N PRO A 187 -15.68 3.13 11.88
CA PRO A 187 -16.55 2.06 12.36
C PRO A 187 -16.59 2.00 13.87
N ARG A 188 -17.79 1.92 14.44
CA ARG A 188 -18.02 1.90 15.90
C ARG A 188 -17.53 0.64 16.60
N ASP A 189 -17.27 -0.41 15.83
CA ASP A 189 -16.88 -1.73 16.36
C ASP A 189 -15.36 -1.87 16.54
N PHE A 190 -14.58 -0.85 16.15
CA PHE A 190 -13.13 -0.79 16.33
C PHE A 190 -12.74 0.17 17.47
N ALA A 191 -11.44 0.23 17.76
CA ALA A 191 -10.92 1.19 18.74
C ALA A 191 -11.29 2.63 18.34
N SER A 192 -11.54 3.48 19.34
CA SER A 192 -11.85 4.89 19.10
C SER A 192 -10.68 5.61 18.40
N ARG A 193 -10.97 6.73 17.72
CA ARG A 193 -9.95 7.56 17.10
C ARG A 193 -8.83 7.95 18.06
N ASP A 194 -9.16 8.34 19.28
CA ASP A 194 -8.19 8.72 20.32
C ASP A 194 -7.30 7.53 20.71
N GLU A 195 -7.88 6.32 20.82
CA GLU A 195 -7.12 5.10 21.11
C GLU A 195 -6.19 4.73 19.97
N LEU A 196 -6.65 4.81 18.71
CA LEU A 196 -5.83 4.55 17.53
C LEU A 196 -4.67 5.56 17.41
N LEU A 197 -4.92 6.85 17.61
CA LEU A 197 -3.87 7.87 17.64
C LEU A 197 -2.86 7.61 18.76
N ALA A 198 -3.34 7.26 19.97
CA ALA A 198 -2.46 6.95 21.08
C ALA A 198 -1.64 5.65 20.85
N GLN A 199 -2.19 4.66 20.16
CA GLN A 199 -1.46 3.47 19.74
C GLN A 199 -0.42 3.82 18.67
N THR A 200 -0.80 4.58 17.66
CA THR A 200 0.09 5.00 16.57
C THR A 200 1.28 5.79 17.09
N ALA A 201 1.04 6.74 18.02
CA ALA A 201 2.13 7.49 18.66
C ALA A 201 3.17 6.58 19.36
N ARG A 202 2.72 5.47 19.96
CA ARG A 202 3.62 4.49 20.59
C ARG A 202 4.34 3.61 19.58
N GLU A 203 3.69 3.24 18.48
CA GLU A 203 4.23 2.35 17.46
C GLU A 203 5.12 3.05 16.43
N THR A 204 4.91 4.35 16.17
CA THR A 204 5.62 5.13 15.14
C THR A 204 7.14 4.98 15.17
N PRO A 205 7.86 5.00 16.32
CA PRO A 205 9.30 4.81 16.32
C PRO A 205 9.74 3.46 15.74
N ALA A 206 9.07 2.38 16.13
CA ALA A 206 9.36 1.03 15.62
C ALA A 206 8.81 0.83 14.19
N ALA A 207 7.68 1.45 13.85
CA ALA A 207 7.12 1.44 12.50
C ALA A 207 8.08 2.10 11.48
N ARG A 208 8.74 3.19 11.87
CA ARG A 208 9.77 3.85 11.05
C ARG A 208 10.93 2.91 10.71
N GLU A 209 11.43 2.16 11.66
CA GLU A 209 12.48 1.16 11.41
C GLU A 209 11.98 0.05 10.49
N ARG A 210 10.77 -0.48 10.72
CA ARG A 210 10.17 -1.50 9.85
C ARG A 210 9.92 -0.98 8.43
N ALA A 211 9.53 0.29 8.26
CA ALA A 211 9.36 0.91 6.95
C ALA A 211 10.69 1.01 6.18
N LEU A 212 11.78 1.36 6.87
CA LEU A 212 13.14 1.34 6.31
C LEU A 212 13.52 -0.08 5.84
N GLU A 213 13.29 -1.09 6.68
CA GLU A 213 13.58 -2.48 6.34
C GLU A 213 12.69 -2.99 5.19
N LEU A 214 11.41 -2.59 5.12
CA LEU A 214 10.52 -2.93 4.01
C LEU A 214 11.05 -2.38 2.68
N VAL A 215 11.50 -1.13 2.65
CA VAL A 215 12.11 -0.54 1.45
C VAL A 215 13.40 -1.25 1.08
N ASP A 216 14.25 -1.63 2.05
CA ASP A 216 15.46 -2.42 1.79
C ASP A 216 15.13 -3.77 1.17
N VAL A 217 14.13 -4.47 1.71
CA VAL A 217 13.64 -5.75 1.17
C VAL A 217 13.12 -5.60 -0.24
N PHE A 218 12.30 -4.57 -0.49
CA PHE A 218 11.77 -4.28 -1.82
C PHE A 218 12.88 -4.00 -2.83
N LEU A 219 13.81 -3.10 -2.49
CA LEU A 219 14.94 -2.75 -3.36
C LEU A 219 15.87 -3.94 -3.63
N ALA A 220 16.12 -4.79 -2.65
CA ALA A 220 16.87 -6.03 -2.85
C ALA A 220 16.12 -7.01 -3.77
N HIS A 221 14.79 -7.13 -3.62
CA HIS A 221 13.96 -8.03 -4.42
C HIS A 221 13.93 -7.66 -5.92
N ILE A 222 13.94 -6.37 -6.25
CA ILE A 222 13.84 -5.92 -7.64
C ILE A 222 15.16 -6.05 -8.44
N VAL A 223 16.31 -6.25 -7.77
CA VAL A 223 17.61 -6.44 -8.42
C VAL A 223 18.01 -7.92 -8.55
N ASP A 224 17.34 -8.82 -7.81
CA ASP A 224 17.49 -10.28 -7.92
C ASP A 224 16.73 -10.81 -9.15
#